data_87f02959b26f5846ff084799805df961
#
_entry.id   87f02959b26f5846ff084799805df961
#
_cell.length_a   1.000
_cell.length_b   1.000
_cell.length_c   1.000
_cell.angle_alpha   90.00
_cell.angle_beta   90.00
_cell.angle_gamma   90.00
#
_symmetry.space_group_name_H-M   'P 1'
#
loop_
_entity.id
_entity.type
_entity.pdbx_description
1 polymer ?
#
loop_
_entity_poly.entity_id
_entity_poly.type
_entity_poly.pdbx_seq_one_letter_code
_entity_poly.pdbx_strand_id
1 'polypeptide(L)'
;TLFRSNAVLGLATGSTPVGLYKQLIEWYNKGDLDFSQITSVNLDEYKGLSGDNDQSYRYFMNTNLFDHVNIDKTRTYVPNGLEEDSDKACADYNEIIRSVGGIDIQLLGIGGNGHIGFNEPGEAFEKETHCVDLTESTIKANARFFESMDEVPKQAYTMGIKNIMAAKKILLVASGSAKADALYKSL
;
A
#
# COMPACT_ATOMS: atom_id res chain seq x y z
N THR A 1 -11.54 18.39 -10.87
CA THR A 1 -11.70 17.41 -9.77
C THR A 1 -10.70 16.28 -9.97
N LEU A 2 -9.79 16.08 -9.01
CA LEU A 2 -8.78 15.01 -9.07
C LEU A 2 -9.39 13.61 -8.94
N PHE A 3 -10.60 13.51 -8.42
CA PHE A 3 -11.28 12.24 -8.21
C PHE A 3 -12.64 12.24 -8.91
N ARG A 4 -12.92 11.17 -9.66
CA ARG A 4 -14.31 10.83 -10.01
C ARG A 4 -14.98 10.32 -8.73
N SER A 5 -16.27 10.54 -8.58
CA SER A 5 -17.02 10.11 -7.38
C SER A 5 -16.91 8.60 -7.09
N ASN A 6 -16.57 7.77 -8.08
CA ASN A 6 -16.41 6.31 -7.99
C ASN A 6 -15.00 5.83 -8.35
N ALA A 7 -13.96 6.60 -8.05
CA ALA A 7 -12.59 6.24 -8.37
C ALA A 7 -12.09 5.05 -7.52
N VAL A 8 -11.17 4.27 -8.10
CA VAL A 8 -10.40 3.25 -7.40
C VAL A 8 -9.03 3.82 -7.07
N LEU A 9 -8.73 3.96 -5.78
CA LEU A 9 -7.47 4.49 -5.28
C LEU A 9 -6.52 3.37 -4.90
N GLY A 10 -5.34 3.35 -5.49
CA GLY A 10 -4.21 2.55 -5.03
C GLY A 10 -3.49 3.30 -3.92
N LEU A 11 -3.45 2.76 -2.71
CA LEU A 11 -2.93 3.42 -1.52
C LEU A 11 -1.67 2.74 -1.00
N ALA A 12 -0.86 3.50 -0.29
CA ALA A 12 0.40 3.07 0.30
C ALA A 12 0.40 3.31 1.81
N THR A 13 1.27 2.62 2.54
CA THR A 13 1.50 2.81 3.97
C THR A 13 2.86 3.48 4.23
N GLY A 14 3.24 3.58 5.48
CA GLY A 14 4.47 4.22 5.91
C GLY A 14 4.34 5.74 6.09
N SER A 15 5.46 6.41 6.33
CA SER A 15 5.45 7.84 6.70
C SER A 15 5.15 8.78 5.53
N THR A 16 5.46 8.38 4.31
CA THR A 16 5.33 9.23 3.11
C THR A 16 3.89 9.71 2.86
N PRO A 17 2.85 8.84 2.87
CA PRO A 17 1.49 9.25 2.55
C PRO A 17 0.74 9.93 3.70
N VAL A 18 1.25 9.90 4.93
CA VAL A 18 0.51 10.42 6.12
C VAL A 18 0.10 11.89 5.95
N GLY A 19 0.99 12.71 5.39
CA GLY A 19 0.66 14.13 5.14
C GLY A 19 -0.48 14.30 4.13
N LEU A 20 -0.50 13.46 3.10
CA LEU A 20 -1.60 13.45 2.12
C LEU A 20 -2.91 12.98 2.78
N TYR A 21 -2.88 11.91 3.58
CA TYR A 21 -4.08 11.42 4.26
C TYR A 21 -4.68 12.46 5.20
N LYS A 22 -3.85 13.15 5.98
CA LYS A 22 -4.30 14.27 6.81
C LYS A 22 -4.98 15.37 5.99
N GLN A 23 -4.42 15.71 4.85
CA GLN A 23 -5.01 16.73 3.98
C GLN A 23 -6.33 16.26 3.34
N LEU A 24 -6.44 14.99 2.97
CA LEU A 24 -7.69 14.42 2.45
C LEU A 24 -8.79 14.43 3.52
N ILE A 25 -8.47 14.10 4.78
CA ILE A 25 -9.39 14.18 5.92
C ILE A 25 -9.85 15.63 6.15
N GLU A 26 -8.92 16.58 6.06
CA GLU A 26 -9.24 18.02 6.21
C GLU A 26 -10.22 18.49 5.13
N TRP A 27 -10.00 18.11 3.87
CA TRP A 27 -10.91 18.45 2.79
C TRP A 27 -12.26 17.74 2.91
N TYR A 28 -12.28 16.49 3.38
CA TYR A 28 -13.51 15.80 3.70
C TYR A 28 -14.31 16.53 4.81
N ASN A 29 -13.65 16.91 5.89
CA ASN A 29 -14.27 17.64 7.00
C ASN A 29 -14.81 19.02 6.60
N LYS A 30 -14.21 19.66 5.60
CA LYS A 30 -14.68 20.92 5.00
C LYS A 30 -15.85 20.71 4.02
N GLY A 31 -16.17 19.46 3.67
CA GLY A 31 -17.18 19.14 2.66
C GLY A 31 -16.69 19.25 1.20
N ASP A 32 -15.39 19.41 0.99
CA ASP A 32 -14.80 19.51 -0.35
C ASP A 32 -14.66 18.14 -1.05
N LEU A 33 -14.60 17.06 -0.26
CA LEU A 33 -14.46 15.68 -0.73
C LEU A 33 -15.53 14.78 -0.14
N ASP A 34 -15.94 13.77 -0.93
CA ASP A 34 -16.84 12.69 -0.53
C ASP A 34 -16.22 11.35 -0.92
N PHE A 35 -16.06 10.44 0.06
CA PHE A 35 -15.47 9.13 -0.13
C PHE A 35 -16.52 8.00 -0.22
N SER A 36 -17.80 8.31 -0.12
CA SER A 36 -18.89 7.32 -0.05
C SER A 36 -18.94 6.35 -1.24
N GLN A 37 -18.43 6.75 -2.41
CA GLN A 37 -18.38 5.92 -3.61
C GLN A 37 -16.95 5.49 -4.00
N ILE A 38 -15.97 5.84 -3.19
CA ILE A 38 -14.57 5.49 -3.44
C ILE A 38 -14.32 4.02 -3.07
N THR A 39 -13.52 3.37 -3.87
CA THR A 39 -12.93 2.05 -3.59
C THR A 39 -11.42 2.23 -3.40
N SER A 40 -10.82 1.47 -2.50
CA SER A 40 -9.37 1.49 -2.35
C SER A 40 -8.75 0.10 -2.38
N VAL A 41 -7.55 0.01 -2.94
CA VAL A 41 -6.69 -1.17 -2.90
C VAL A 41 -5.31 -0.76 -2.39
N ASN A 42 -4.74 -1.49 -1.44
CA ASN A 42 -3.42 -1.19 -0.89
C ASN A 42 -2.31 -1.97 -1.60
N LEU A 43 -1.09 -1.45 -1.56
CA LEU A 43 0.08 -2.09 -2.19
C LEU A 43 0.43 -3.43 -1.56
N ASP A 44 0.31 -3.55 -0.25
CA ASP A 44 0.92 -4.65 0.49
C ASP A 44 0.28 -4.89 1.86
N GLU A 45 0.62 -6.03 2.46
CA GLU A 45 0.34 -6.39 3.84
C GLU A 45 1.35 -7.43 4.31
N TYR A 46 1.67 -7.43 5.59
CA TYR A 46 2.47 -8.46 6.22
C TYR A 46 1.74 -9.80 6.26
N LYS A 47 2.42 -10.88 5.87
CA LYS A 47 1.93 -12.24 6.08
C LYS A 47 2.04 -12.61 7.55
N GLY A 48 0.95 -13.17 8.10
CA GLY A 48 0.83 -13.60 9.49
C GLY A 48 0.21 -12.57 10.42
N LEU A 49 -0.07 -11.34 9.97
CA LEU A 49 -0.73 -10.35 10.82
C LEU A 49 -2.24 -10.27 10.55
N SER A 50 -3.02 -10.23 11.63
CA SER A 50 -4.44 -9.88 11.59
C SER A 50 -4.59 -8.38 11.28
N GLY A 51 -5.67 -8.01 10.60
CA GLY A 51 -6.01 -6.59 10.38
C GLY A 51 -6.28 -5.79 11.66
N ASP A 52 -6.48 -6.45 12.80
CA ASP A 52 -6.63 -5.82 14.12
C ASP A 52 -5.29 -5.61 14.85
N ASN A 53 -4.21 -6.23 14.35
CA ASN A 53 -2.87 -6.01 14.88
C ASN A 53 -2.42 -4.60 14.54
N ASP A 54 -1.94 -3.85 15.53
CA ASP A 54 -1.56 -2.43 15.39
C ASP A 54 -0.35 -2.20 14.45
N GLN A 55 0.35 -3.26 14.08
CA GLN A 55 1.44 -3.24 13.11
C GLN A 55 1.01 -3.65 11.69
N SER A 56 -0.25 -4.10 11.50
CA SER A 56 -0.75 -4.42 10.16
C SER A 56 -0.99 -3.16 9.33
N TYR A 57 -0.90 -3.30 8.01
CA TYR A 57 -1.21 -2.20 7.11
C TYR A 57 -2.70 -1.91 7.02
N ARG A 58 -3.56 -2.92 7.26
CA ARG A 58 -5.00 -2.70 7.46
C ARG A 58 -5.25 -1.76 8.64
N TYR A 59 -4.62 -2.01 9.78
CA TYR A 59 -4.75 -1.15 10.96
C TYR A 59 -4.22 0.27 10.67
N PHE A 60 -3.05 0.36 10.03
CA PHE A 60 -2.48 1.64 9.60
C PHE A 60 -3.47 2.44 8.73
N MET A 61 -4.12 1.81 7.75
CA MET A 61 -5.07 2.49 6.87
C MET A 61 -6.33 2.93 7.62
N ASN A 62 -6.84 2.09 8.52
CA ASN A 62 -7.97 2.45 9.37
C ASN A 62 -7.65 3.71 10.17
N THR A 63 -6.57 3.69 10.93
CA THR A 63 -6.20 4.78 11.85
C THR A 63 -5.74 6.07 11.15
N ASN A 64 -5.19 6.00 9.94
CA ASN A 64 -4.67 7.18 9.25
C ASN A 64 -5.62 7.77 8.20
N LEU A 65 -6.64 7.01 7.75
CA LEU A 65 -7.58 7.51 6.73
C LEU A 65 -9.00 7.01 6.93
N PHE A 66 -9.23 5.67 6.93
CA PHE A 66 -10.57 5.12 6.73
C PHE A 66 -11.54 5.45 7.86
N ASP A 67 -11.08 5.53 9.12
CA ASP A 67 -11.90 5.89 10.28
C ASP A 67 -12.28 7.38 10.35
N HIS A 68 -11.65 8.20 9.50
CA HIS A 68 -11.80 9.66 9.52
C HIS A 68 -12.62 10.21 8.36
N VAL A 69 -13.05 9.36 7.42
CA VAL A 69 -13.83 9.73 6.24
C VAL A 69 -15.02 8.79 6.06
N ASN A 70 -15.96 9.13 5.18
CA ASN A 70 -17.16 8.32 4.95
C ASN A 70 -16.97 7.20 3.90
N ILE A 71 -15.76 6.64 3.79
CA ILE A 71 -15.52 5.50 2.91
C ILE A 71 -16.23 4.24 3.45
N ASP A 72 -16.88 3.49 2.57
CA ASP A 72 -17.41 2.19 2.93
C ASP A 72 -16.25 1.19 3.08
N LYS A 73 -15.99 0.74 4.32
CA LYS A 73 -14.87 -0.17 4.61
C LYS A 73 -14.96 -1.51 3.89
N THR A 74 -16.15 -1.95 3.47
CA THR A 74 -16.32 -3.15 2.64
C THR A 74 -15.77 -2.98 1.23
N ARG A 75 -15.46 -1.76 0.84
CA ARG A 75 -14.84 -1.39 -0.45
C ARG A 75 -13.38 -0.98 -0.31
N THR A 76 -12.77 -1.28 0.84
CA THR A 76 -11.35 -1.04 1.09
C THR A 76 -10.62 -2.37 1.16
N TYR A 77 -9.66 -2.58 0.28
CA TYR A 77 -8.97 -3.86 0.14
C TYR A 77 -7.49 -3.74 0.50
N VAL A 78 -7.06 -4.66 1.34
CA VAL A 78 -5.65 -4.89 1.69
C VAL A 78 -5.43 -6.39 1.52
N PRO A 79 -4.28 -6.87 1.07
CA PRO A 79 -4.02 -8.31 0.97
C PRO A 79 -4.35 -9.03 2.29
N ASN A 80 -4.86 -10.24 2.21
CA ASN A 80 -5.21 -11.01 3.41
C ASN A 80 -3.95 -11.61 4.07
N GLY A 81 -3.42 -10.93 5.09
CA GLY A 81 -2.24 -11.38 5.83
C GLY A 81 -2.42 -12.73 6.54
N LEU A 82 -3.65 -13.15 6.84
CA LEU A 82 -3.94 -14.41 7.52
C LEU A 82 -4.08 -15.62 6.58
N GLU A 83 -4.12 -15.41 5.26
CA GLU A 83 -4.10 -16.53 4.32
C GLU A 83 -2.69 -17.12 4.28
N GLU A 84 -2.57 -18.39 4.68
CA GLU A 84 -1.28 -19.10 4.74
C GLU A 84 -0.80 -19.57 3.37
N ASP A 85 -1.76 -19.91 2.48
CA ASP A 85 -1.47 -20.28 1.10
C ASP A 85 -1.18 -19.01 0.29
N SER A 86 0.11 -18.79 0.04
CA SER A 86 0.58 -17.59 -0.64
C SER A 86 0.07 -17.47 -2.09
N ASP A 87 -0.05 -18.57 -2.80
CA ASP A 87 -0.55 -18.56 -4.18
C ASP A 87 -2.02 -18.17 -4.20
N LYS A 88 -2.80 -18.72 -3.26
CA LYS A 88 -4.21 -18.37 -3.08
C LYS A 88 -4.38 -16.90 -2.68
N ALA A 89 -3.65 -16.42 -1.67
CA ALA A 89 -3.72 -15.03 -1.22
C ALA A 89 -3.45 -14.04 -2.37
N CYS A 90 -2.41 -14.32 -3.15
CA CYS A 90 -2.03 -13.49 -4.29
C CYS A 90 -3.03 -13.55 -5.43
N ALA A 91 -3.55 -14.74 -5.76
CA ALA A 91 -4.57 -14.91 -6.79
C ALA A 91 -5.87 -14.20 -6.43
N ASP A 92 -6.34 -14.36 -5.20
CA ASP A 92 -7.55 -13.69 -4.67
C ASP A 92 -7.39 -12.16 -4.74
N TYR A 93 -6.23 -11.63 -4.35
CA TYR A 93 -5.99 -10.19 -4.40
C TYR A 93 -5.91 -9.64 -5.83
N ASN A 94 -5.29 -10.38 -6.74
CA ASN A 94 -5.30 -10.03 -8.16
C ASN A 94 -6.73 -10.02 -8.74
N GLU A 95 -7.59 -10.96 -8.30
CA GLU A 95 -9.00 -10.98 -8.70
C GLU A 95 -9.76 -9.77 -8.15
N ILE A 96 -9.50 -9.36 -6.91
CA ILE A 96 -10.07 -8.13 -6.33
C ILE A 96 -9.70 -6.93 -7.21
N ILE A 97 -8.41 -6.75 -7.56
CA ILE A 97 -7.95 -5.63 -8.40
C ILE A 97 -8.66 -5.64 -9.76
N ARG A 98 -8.86 -6.81 -10.36
CA ARG A 98 -9.62 -6.95 -11.63
C ARG A 98 -11.10 -6.63 -11.46
N SER A 99 -11.72 -7.14 -10.41
CA SER A 99 -13.16 -6.98 -10.15
C SER A 99 -13.58 -5.54 -9.90
N VAL A 100 -12.70 -4.73 -9.31
CA VAL A 100 -12.95 -3.29 -9.10
C VAL A 100 -12.68 -2.44 -10.36
N GLY A 101 -12.29 -3.05 -11.46
CA GLY A 101 -12.06 -2.38 -12.75
C GLY A 101 -10.67 -1.75 -12.89
N GLY A 102 -9.71 -2.18 -12.08
CA GLY A 102 -8.35 -1.65 -12.02
C GLY A 102 -8.23 -0.34 -11.23
N ILE A 103 -7.05 0.24 -11.22
CA ILE A 103 -6.69 1.38 -10.38
C ILE A 103 -6.72 2.68 -11.19
N ASP A 104 -7.47 3.69 -10.73
CA ASP A 104 -7.52 5.01 -11.39
C ASP A 104 -6.28 5.83 -11.08
N ILE A 105 -5.83 5.84 -9.83
CA ILE A 105 -4.59 6.50 -9.40
C ILE A 105 -3.89 5.66 -8.33
N GLN A 106 -2.63 5.35 -8.56
CA GLN A 106 -1.77 4.63 -7.60
C GLN A 106 -0.82 5.61 -6.93
N LEU A 107 -0.92 5.70 -5.60
CA LEU A 107 0.04 6.41 -4.77
C LEU A 107 1.24 5.50 -4.46
N LEU A 108 2.44 6.01 -4.66
CA LEU A 108 3.69 5.30 -4.39
C LEU A 108 4.63 6.16 -3.54
N GLY A 109 5.33 5.52 -2.62
CA GLY A 109 6.61 5.99 -2.11
C GLY A 109 7.77 5.33 -2.85
N ILE A 110 9.00 5.71 -2.53
CA ILE A 110 10.22 5.05 -3.02
C ILE A 110 11.16 4.74 -1.85
N GLY A 111 11.67 3.53 -1.82
CA GLY A 111 12.69 3.12 -0.87
C GLY A 111 14.04 3.82 -1.09
N GLY A 112 14.93 3.77 -0.10
CA GLY A 112 16.28 4.36 -0.25
C GLY A 112 17.14 3.67 -1.31
N ASN A 113 16.87 2.41 -1.61
CA ASN A 113 17.50 1.62 -2.68
C ASN A 113 16.68 1.59 -3.98
N GLY A 114 15.52 2.29 -4.02
CA GLY A 114 14.64 2.35 -5.19
C GLY A 114 13.48 1.35 -5.17
N HIS A 115 13.30 0.55 -4.10
CA HIS A 115 12.16 -0.37 -4.03
C HIS A 115 10.81 0.36 -4.01
N ILE A 116 9.81 -0.26 -4.62
CA ILE A 116 8.41 0.18 -4.64
C ILE A 116 7.53 -0.90 -3.98
N GLY A 117 6.79 -0.54 -2.93
CA GLY A 117 6.18 -1.55 -2.06
C GLY A 117 7.29 -2.45 -1.48
N PHE A 118 7.15 -3.77 -1.62
CA PHE A 118 8.23 -4.71 -1.33
C PHE A 118 8.91 -5.27 -2.60
N ASN A 119 8.77 -4.60 -3.75
CA ASN A 119 9.47 -4.97 -4.97
C ASN A 119 10.87 -4.37 -4.97
N GLU A 120 11.90 -5.20 -4.83
CA GLU A 120 13.31 -4.79 -4.87
C GLU A 120 13.76 -4.45 -6.30
N PRO A 121 14.75 -3.53 -6.46
CA PRO A 121 15.31 -3.20 -7.77
C PRO A 121 15.93 -4.42 -8.47
N GLY A 122 15.72 -4.53 -9.79
CA GLY A 122 16.30 -5.58 -10.62
C GLY A 122 15.45 -6.86 -10.71
N GLU A 123 14.32 -6.90 -10.03
CA GLU A 123 13.38 -8.01 -10.13
C GLU A 123 12.50 -7.91 -11.39
N ALA A 124 11.83 -9.02 -11.72
CA ALA A 124 11.00 -9.11 -12.92
C ALA A 124 9.79 -8.19 -12.85
N PHE A 125 9.67 -7.27 -13.79
CA PHE A 125 8.54 -6.31 -13.90
C PHE A 125 7.20 -6.96 -14.27
N GLU A 126 7.21 -8.24 -14.62
CA GLU A 126 6.04 -8.99 -15.09
C GLU A 126 5.17 -9.55 -13.96
N LYS A 127 5.64 -9.49 -12.72
CA LYS A 127 4.91 -10.04 -11.58
C LYS A 127 3.66 -9.24 -11.27
N GLU A 128 2.56 -9.96 -11.05
CA GLU A 128 1.36 -9.48 -10.36
C GLU A 128 1.58 -9.55 -8.84
N THR A 129 0.53 -9.50 -8.03
CA THR A 129 0.66 -9.68 -6.57
C THR A 129 1.39 -10.99 -6.26
N HIS A 130 2.37 -10.94 -5.38
CA HIS A 130 3.18 -12.09 -5.00
C HIS A 130 3.63 -12.01 -3.54
N CYS A 131 4.01 -13.15 -2.99
CA CYS A 131 4.64 -13.23 -1.67
C CYS A 131 6.13 -12.97 -1.81
N VAL A 132 6.68 -12.16 -0.90
CA VAL A 132 8.11 -11.87 -0.84
C VAL A 132 8.68 -12.20 0.54
N ASP A 133 9.92 -12.68 0.58
CA ASP A 133 10.72 -12.72 1.80
C ASP A 133 11.30 -11.34 2.06
N LEU A 134 11.09 -10.82 3.29
CA LEU A 134 11.62 -9.53 3.66
C LEU A 134 13.13 -9.59 3.86
N THR A 135 13.85 -8.61 3.34
CA THR A 135 15.30 -8.51 3.55
C THR A 135 15.64 -8.28 5.02
N GLU A 136 16.83 -8.72 5.46
CA GLU A 136 17.28 -8.46 6.82
C GLU A 136 17.27 -6.97 7.17
N SER A 137 17.58 -6.10 6.21
CA SER A 137 17.56 -4.65 6.39
C SER A 137 16.14 -4.15 6.67
N THR A 138 15.13 -4.69 5.97
CA THR A 138 13.71 -4.37 6.18
C THR A 138 13.24 -4.90 7.54
N ILE A 139 13.58 -6.13 7.90
CA ILE A 139 13.25 -6.71 9.21
C ILE A 139 13.84 -5.87 10.33
N LYS A 140 15.13 -5.52 10.25
CA LYS A 140 15.82 -4.66 11.24
C LYS A 140 15.19 -3.26 11.32
N ALA A 141 14.85 -2.66 10.19
CA ALA A 141 14.21 -1.34 10.16
C ALA A 141 12.82 -1.35 10.79
N ASN A 142 12.08 -2.45 10.66
CA ASN A 142 10.74 -2.62 11.19
C ASN A 142 10.71 -3.11 12.63
N ALA A 143 11.81 -3.70 13.15
CA ALA A 143 11.90 -4.22 14.53
C ALA A 143 11.51 -3.19 15.61
N ARG A 144 11.72 -1.91 15.34
CA ARG A 144 11.33 -0.80 16.23
C ARG A 144 9.82 -0.69 16.50
N PHE A 145 9.00 -1.37 15.71
CA PHE A 145 7.54 -1.35 15.82
C PHE A 145 6.97 -2.59 16.51
N PHE A 146 7.81 -3.58 16.84
CA PHE A 146 7.44 -4.84 17.46
C PHE A 146 8.13 -4.98 18.82
N GLU A 147 7.57 -5.81 19.71
CA GLU A 147 8.15 -6.05 21.04
C GLU A 147 9.51 -6.77 20.96
N SER A 148 9.67 -7.64 19.96
CA SER A 148 10.92 -8.35 19.70
C SER A 148 11.18 -8.50 18.19
N MET A 149 12.45 -8.75 17.82
CA MET A 149 12.82 -9.00 16.43
C MET A 149 12.20 -10.30 15.88
N ASP A 150 11.90 -11.27 16.75
CA ASP A 150 11.30 -12.55 16.34
C ASP A 150 9.82 -12.39 15.94
N GLU A 151 9.15 -11.34 16.42
CA GLU A 151 7.77 -11.02 16.08
C GLU A 151 7.63 -10.26 14.77
N VAL A 152 8.72 -9.73 14.23
CA VAL A 152 8.70 -9.06 12.94
C VAL A 152 8.34 -10.08 11.86
N PRO A 153 7.29 -9.86 11.05
CA PRO A 153 6.97 -10.73 9.94
C PRO A 153 8.16 -10.91 9.01
N LYS A 154 8.35 -12.12 8.52
CA LYS A 154 9.45 -12.45 7.60
C LYS A 154 9.02 -12.41 6.13
N GLN A 155 7.71 -12.39 5.90
CA GLN A 155 7.10 -12.37 4.56
C GLN A 155 6.03 -11.30 4.47
N ALA A 156 5.77 -10.85 3.25
CA ALA A 156 4.69 -9.93 2.93
C ALA A 156 4.05 -10.31 1.58
N TYR A 157 2.79 -9.95 1.41
CA TYR A 157 2.10 -9.94 0.12
C TYR A 157 2.23 -8.54 -0.46
N THR A 158 2.77 -8.42 -1.66
CA THR A 158 2.96 -7.13 -2.32
C THR A 158 2.40 -7.12 -3.74
N MET A 159 1.74 -6.04 -4.10
CA MET A 159 1.32 -5.78 -5.46
C MET A 159 2.54 -5.69 -6.37
N GLY A 160 2.60 -6.51 -7.41
CA GLY A 160 3.72 -6.51 -8.34
C GLY A 160 3.73 -5.31 -9.27
N ILE A 161 4.88 -5.05 -9.88
CA ILE A 161 5.08 -3.90 -10.79
C ILE A 161 4.10 -3.94 -11.97
N LYS A 162 3.73 -5.12 -12.47
CA LYS A 162 2.72 -5.26 -13.53
C LYS A 162 1.39 -4.61 -13.14
N ASN A 163 0.88 -4.87 -11.93
CA ASN A 163 -0.38 -4.29 -11.46
C ASN A 163 -0.25 -2.79 -11.21
N ILE A 164 0.87 -2.36 -10.64
CA ILE A 164 1.18 -0.94 -10.40
C ILE A 164 1.17 -0.17 -11.72
N MET A 165 1.89 -0.66 -12.73
CA MET A 165 2.00 -0.02 -14.05
C MET A 165 0.71 -0.06 -14.86
N ALA A 166 -0.24 -0.94 -14.51
CA ALA A 166 -1.57 -0.96 -15.12
C ALA A 166 -2.50 0.15 -14.60
N ALA A 167 -2.11 0.87 -13.55
CA ALA A 167 -2.88 2.02 -13.05
C ALA A 167 -2.96 3.13 -14.10
N LYS A 168 -4.13 3.80 -14.21
CA LYS A 168 -4.33 4.89 -15.19
C LYS A 168 -3.44 6.09 -14.92
N LYS A 169 -3.09 6.32 -13.64
CA LYS A 169 -2.15 7.36 -13.20
C LYS A 169 -1.32 6.83 -12.04
N ILE A 170 -0.08 7.26 -11.98
CA ILE A 170 0.84 6.98 -10.87
C ILE A 170 1.26 8.31 -10.27
N LEU A 171 1.15 8.40 -8.94
CA LEU A 171 1.67 9.50 -8.14
C LEU A 171 2.81 8.99 -7.27
N LEU A 172 4.05 9.19 -7.72
CA LEU A 172 5.24 8.89 -6.93
C LEU A 172 5.59 10.08 -6.04
N VAL A 173 5.65 9.83 -4.73
CA VAL A 173 6.02 10.83 -3.73
C VAL A 173 7.35 10.46 -3.11
N ALA A 174 8.33 11.36 -3.23
CA ALA A 174 9.63 11.24 -2.60
C ALA A 174 9.89 12.48 -1.74
N SER A 175 10.27 12.28 -0.48
CA SER A 175 10.52 13.38 0.46
C SER A 175 11.81 13.15 1.24
N GLY A 176 12.58 14.23 1.40
CA GLY A 176 13.83 14.24 2.14
C GLY A 176 15.06 13.84 1.30
N SER A 177 16.24 14.33 1.74
CA SER A 177 17.51 14.12 1.04
C SER A 177 17.91 12.63 0.94
N ALA A 178 17.44 11.79 1.86
CA ALA A 178 17.71 10.34 1.85
C ALA A 178 17.11 9.61 0.63
N LYS A 179 16.20 10.26 -0.12
CA LYS A 179 15.59 9.72 -1.35
C LYS A 179 16.23 10.23 -2.64
N ALA A 180 17.17 11.18 -2.54
CA ALA A 180 17.76 11.84 -3.70
C ALA A 180 18.44 10.86 -4.65
N ASP A 181 19.27 9.96 -4.13
CA ASP A 181 20.00 8.96 -4.94
C ASP A 181 19.07 7.97 -5.63
N ALA A 182 18.06 7.48 -4.91
CA ALA A 182 17.07 6.57 -5.46
C ALA A 182 16.28 7.23 -6.60
N LEU A 183 15.83 8.47 -6.38
CA LEU A 183 15.10 9.23 -7.37
C LEU A 183 15.96 9.51 -8.61
N TYR A 184 17.21 9.97 -8.41
CA TYR A 184 18.15 10.23 -9.51
C TYR A 184 18.41 9.01 -10.39
N LYS A 185 18.54 7.83 -9.77
CA LYS A 185 18.76 6.57 -10.50
C LYS A 185 17.50 6.02 -11.19
N SER A 186 16.31 6.53 -10.84
CA SER A 186 15.04 6.12 -11.41
C SER A 186 14.58 6.97 -12.59
N LEU A 187 15.27 8.08 -12.85
CA LEU A 187 15.05 9.01 -13.96
C LEU A 187 16.04 8.78 -15.09
#